data_1bab28afdb5fc3dbb8dab4a954300745
#
_entry.id   1bab28afdb5fc3dbb8dab4a954300745
#
_cell.length_a   1.000
_cell.length_b   1.000
_cell.length_c   1.000
_cell.angle_alpha   90.00
_cell.angle_beta   90.00
_cell.angle_gamma   90.00
#
_symmetry.space_group_name_H-M   'P 1'
#
loop_
_entity.id
_entity.type
_entity.pdbx_description
1 polymer ?
#
loop_
_entity_poly.entity_id
_entity_poly.type
_entity_poly.pdbx_seq_one_letter_code
_entity_poly.pdbx_strand_id
1 'polypeptide(L)'
;MDKIKRRKLDILVLSDVHLGTYGCHAKELLHYLKSVKPKTVILNGDIIDIWQFSKRYWPKAHMRVIKHLMGWMSKGVKIYYITGNHDEMLRKFVGFKMGSLKIVNKVILDLEDGKKAWFFHGDVFDVTMQHSKWLAKLGAVGYDTLIIINRFANFIAEKIFKKGKLSLSKKIKNSVKSAVKFINSFEQTAADIAISNHYDYVVCGHIHQPEMREITNEHGKVMYLNSGDWIENLTALEYLNGKWEIYRFDEKVFQHELQHEAEEELNNTQLFDNMVAEFNLMKQE
;
A
#
# COMPACT_ATOMS: atom_id res chain seq x y z
N MET A 1 -27.87 -14.80 -3.37
CA MET A 1 -26.54 -14.21 -3.07
C MET A 1 -25.60 -15.34 -2.71
N ASP A 2 -24.83 -15.81 -3.65
CA ASP A 2 -23.76 -16.75 -3.37
C ASP A 2 -22.74 -16.09 -2.47
N LYS A 3 -22.51 -16.68 -1.30
CA LYS A 3 -21.46 -16.20 -0.38
C LYS A 3 -20.12 -16.36 -1.07
N ILE A 4 -19.54 -15.27 -1.55
CA ILE A 4 -18.16 -15.25 -2.06
C ILE A 4 -17.30 -16.00 -1.04
N LYS A 5 -16.74 -17.13 -1.45
CA LYS A 5 -15.88 -17.95 -0.60
C LYS A 5 -14.57 -17.19 -0.37
N ARG A 6 -14.49 -16.48 0.76
CA ARG A 6 -13.32 -15.66 1.11
C ARG A 6 -12.08 -16.52 1.26
N ARG A 7 -11.01 -16.18 0.54
CA ARG A 7 -9.71 -16.82 0.66
C ARG A 7 -9.08 -16.46 2.02
N LYS A 8 -8.59 -17.45 2.73
CA LYS A 8 -7.85 -17.22 3.98
C LYS A 8 -6.43 -16.82 3.64
N LEU A 9 -5.89 -15.85 4.37
CA LEU A 9 -4.49 -15.42 4.27
C LEU A 9 -3.90 -15.33 5.67
N ASP A 10 -2.62 -15.64 5.80
CA ASP A 10 -1.90 -15.42 7.06
C ASP A 10 -1.50 -13.95 7.16
N ILE A 11 -0.93 -13.37 6.08
CA ILE A 11 -0.59 -11.95 6.02
C ILE A 11 -1.07 -11.38 4.68
N LEU A 12 -1.65 -10.18 4.74
CA LEU A 12 -1.94 -9.32 3.61
C LEU A 12 -1.11 -8.05 3.73
N VAL A 13 -0.40 -7.66 2.65
CA VAL A 13 0.33 -6.39 2.59
C VAL A 13 -0.27 -5.51 1.52
N LEU A 14 -0.58 -4.28 1.89
CA LEU A 14 -1.02 -3.20 1.01
C LEU A 14 -0.10 -2.01 1.22
N SER A 15 0.34 -1.36 0.15
CA SER A 15 1.02 -0.07 0.19
C SER A 15 0.49 0.86 -0.89
N ASP A 16 0.84 2.13 -0.81
CA ASP A 16 0.64 3.10 -1.89
C ASP A 16 -0.81 3.11 -2.41
N VAL A 17 -1.76 3.12 -1.47
CA VAL A 17 -3.20 3.14 -1.77
C VAL A 17 -3.68 4.54 -2.10
N HIS A 18 -3.11 5.56 -1.45
CA HIS A 18 -3.40 6.98 -1.64
C HIS A 18 -4.90 7.33 -1.55
N LEU A 19 -5.58 6.84 -0.51
CA LEU A 19 -6.96 7.27 -0.25
C LEU A 19 -7.02 8.79 -0.09
N GLY A 20 -7.93 9.44 -0.81
CA GLY A 20 -8.06 10.90 -0.87
C GLY A 20 -7.60 11.48 -2.21
N THR A 21 -6.99 10.70 -3.10
CA THR A 21 -6.62 11.12 -4.45
C THR A 21 -7.61 10.63 -5.51
N TYR A 22 -7.62 11.29 -6.68
CA TYR A 22 -8.42 10.86 -7.82
C TYR A 22 -7.90 9.57 -8.48
N GLY A 23 -6.60 9.28 -8.35
CA GLY A 23 -5.96 8.10 -8.94
C GLY A 23 -6.19 6.81 -8.16
N CYS A 24 -6.74 6.88 -6.94
CA CYS A 24 -6.94 5.69 -6.13
C CYS A 24 -8.10 4.82 -6.63
N HIS A 25 -7.83 3.57 -6.94
CA HIS A 25 -8.80 2.55 -7.34
C HIS A 25 -9.52 1.92 -6.12
N ALA A 26 -10.20 2.77 -5.33
CA ALA A 26 -10.79 2.37 -4.06
C ALA A 26 -11.97 1.38 -4.20
N LYS A 27 -12.68 1.35 -5.33
CA LYS A 27 -13.76 0.38 -5.59
C LYS A 27 -13.18 -1.02 -5.82
N GLU A 28 -12.16 -1.10 -6.64
CA GLU A 28 -11.39 -2.30 -6.97
C GLU A 28 -10.72 -2.86 -5.71
N LEU A 29 -10.06 -1.99 -4.94
CA LEU A 29 -9.50 -2.37 -3.64
C LEU A 29 -10.57 -2.93 -2.70
N LEU A 30 -11.71 -2.27 -2.56
CA LEU A 30 -12.78 -2.74 -1.69
C LEU A 30 -13.32 -4.10 -2.13
N HIS A 31 -13.45 -4.33 -3.44
CA HIS A 31 -13.83 -5.62 -3.99
C HIS A 31 -12.83 -6.70 -3.59
N TYR A 32 -11.55 -6.45 -3.81
CA TYR A 32 -10.48 -7.35 -3.39
C TYR A 32 -10.52 -7.64 -1.88
N LEU A 33 -10.61 -6.61 -1.02
CA LEU A 33 -10.66 -6.79 0.42
C LEU A 33 -11.85 -7.65 0.88
N LYS A 34 -12.98 -7.59 0.18
CA LYS A 34 -14.14 -8.43 0.46
C LYS A 34 -13.89 -9.89 0.11
N SER A 35 -13.00 -10.21 -0.83
CA SER A 35 -12.69 -11.57 -1.29
C SER A 35 -11.74 -12.32 -0.36
N VAL A 36 -11.08 -11.64 0.59
CA VAL A 36 -10.06 -12.22 1.44
C VAL A 36 -10.42 -12.16 2.94
N LYS A 37 -9.77 -13.02 3.73
CA LYS A 37 -9.88 -13.07 5.19
C LYS A 37 -8.48 -13.25 5.79
N PRO A 38 -7.71 -12.16 5.99
CA PRO A 38 -6.37 -12.22 6.56
C PRO A 38 -6.41 -12.41 8.08
N LYS A 39 -5.35 -13.03 8.64
CA LYS A 39 -5.06 -13.04 10.09
C LYS A 39 -4.35 -11.75 10.50
N THR A 40 -3.44 -11.26 9.63
CA THR A 40 -2.64 -10.04 9.83
C THR A 40 -2.68 -9.18 8.58
N VAL A 41 -2.80 -7.87 8.74
CA VAL A 41 -2.73 -6.88 7.66
C VAL A 41 -1.58 -5.92 7.93
N ILE A 42 -0.73 -5.73 6.94
CA ILE A 42 0.33 -4.71 6.94
C ILE A 42 -0.10 -3.62 5.96
N LEU A 43 -0.44 -2.46 6.49
CA LEU A 43 -0.65 -1.23 5.72
C LEU A 43 0.71 -0.55 5.63
N ASN A 44 1.43 -0.77 4.52
CA ASN A 44 2.86 -0.48 4.40
C ASN A 44 3.16 0.90 3.83
N GLY A 45 2.54 1.93 4.41
CA GLY A 45 2.74 3.35 4.07
C GLY A 45 1.91 3.84 2.89
N ASP A 46 1.72 5.14 2.85
CA ASP A 46 0.98 5.87 1.82
C ASP A 46 -0.44 5.33 1.60
N ILE A 47 -1.10 4.98 2.72
CA ILE A 47 -2.47 4.48 2.69
C ILE A 47 -3.45 5.63 2.52
N ILE A 48 -3.21 6.76 3.20
CA ILE A 48 -4.00 7.98 3.08
C ILE A 48 -3.09 9.10 2.58
N ASP A 49 -3.45 9.70 1.46
CA ASP A 49 -2.74 10.88 0.97
C ASP A 49 -3.20 12.13 1.71
N ILE A 50 -2.51 12.44 2.80
CA ILE A 50 -2.84 13.60 3.64
C ILE A 50 -2.48 14.92 2.93
N TRP A 51 -1.54 14.91 1.99
CA TRP A 51 -1.14 16.11 1.24
C TRP A 51 -2.21 16.55 0.24
N GLN A 52 -2.86 15.59 -0.43
CA GLN A 52 -3.94 15.86 -1.38
C GLN A 52 -5.33 15.82 -0.72
N PHE A 53 -5.39 15.42 0.56
CA PHE A 53 -6.65 15.37 1.30
C PHE A 53 -7.37 16.71 1.24
N SER A 54 -8.58 16.70 0.70
CA SER A 54 -9.41 17.89 0.56
C SER A 54 -10.78 17.66 1.20
N LYS A 55 -11.28 18.66 1.92
CA LYS A 55 -12.66 18.64 2.43
C LYS A 55 -13.71 18.46 1.32
N ARG A 56 -13.31 18.74 0.06
CA ARG A 56 -14.21 18.67 -1.10
C ARG A 56 -14.15 17.35 -1.84
N TYR A 57 -13.14 16.50 -1.56
CA TYR A 57 -12.97 15.23 -2.27
C TYR A 57 -12.65 14.09 -1.29
N TRP A 58 -13.71 13.36 -0.94
CA TRP A 58 -13.60 12.11 -0.23
C TRP A 58 -14.74 11.19 -0.68
N PRO A 59 -14.56 10.43 -1.77
CA PRO A 59 -15.58 9.55 -2.33
C PRO A 59 -16.08 8.50 -1.35
N LYS A 60 -17.34 8.09 -1.50
CA LYS A 60 -17.94 7.02 -0.68
C LYS A 60 -17.14 5.71 -0.70
N ALA A 61 -16.49 5.39 -1.83
CA ALA A 61 -15.66 4.21 -1.96
C ALA A 61 -14.46 4.23 -1.00
N HIS A 62 -13.78 5.38 -0.86
CA HIS A 62 -12.67 5.56 0.08
C HIS A 62 -13.12 5.31 1.52
N MET A 63 -14.26 5.88 1.93
CA MET A 63 -14.83 5.64 3.25
C MET A 63 -15.20 4.17 3.46
N ARG A 64 -15.69 3.47 2.42
CA ARG A 64 -16.02 2.05 2.49
C ARG A 64 -14.77 1.19 2.71
N VAL A 65 -13.62 1.53 2.13
CA VAL A 65 -12.33 0.87 2.40
C VAL A 65 -11.97 1.03 3.88
N ILE A 66 -11.97 2.26 4.41
CA ILE A 66 -11.70 2.51 5.83
C ILE A 66 -12.65 1.70 6.73
N LYS A 67 -13.96 1.75 6.45
CA LYS A 67 -14.96 0.98 7.19
C LYS A 67 -14.68 -0.52 7.16
N HIS A 68 -14.21 -1.05 6.04
CA HIS A 68 -13.86 -2.47 5.90
C HIS A 68 -12.66 -2.83 6.78
N LEU A 69 -11.59 -2.03 6.77
CA LEU A 69 -10.42 -2.21 7.62
C LEU A 69 -10.78 -2.12 9.11
N MET A 70 -11.61 -1.15 9.51
CA MET A 70 -12.14 -1.06 10.87
C MET A 70 -12.98 -2.29 11.24
N GLY A 71 -13.74 -2.84 10.30
CA GLY A 71 -14.49 -4.09 10.47
C GLY A 71 -13.59 -5.31 10.70
N TRP A 72 -12.41 -5.34 10.09
CA TRP A 72 -11.40 -6.36 10.40
C TRP A 72 -10.79 -6.17 11.79
N MET A 73 -10.47 -4.91 12.13
CA MET A 73 -9.97 -4.57 13.46
C MET A 73 -10.95 -4.99 14.58
N SER A 74 -12.25 -4.73 14.41
CA SER A 74 -13.28 -5.12 15.37
C SER A 74 -13.43 -6.64 15.53
N LYS A 75 -12.99 -7.42 14.54
CA LYS A 75 -12.96 -8.89 14.57
C LYS A 75 -11.63 -9.46 15.06
N GLY A 76 -10.73 -8.60 15.56
CA GLY A 76 -9.45 -9.00 16.12
C GLY A 76 -8.34 -9.29 15.09
N VAL A 77 -8.53 -8.95 13.81
CA VAL A 77 -7.46 -9.01 12.80
C VAL A 77 -6.35 -8.04 13.22
N LYS A 78 -5.11 -8.51 13.30
CA LYS A 78 -3.95 -7.67 13.64
C LYS A 78 -3.66 -6.74 12.49
N ILE A 79 -3.60 -5.43 12.75
CA ILE A 79 -3.30 -4.42 11.73
C ILE A 79 -2.08 -3.62 12.16
N TYR A 80 -1.04 -3.63 11.33
CA TYR A 80 0.12 -2.76 11.48
C TYR A 80 0.02 -1.66 10.42
N TYR A 81 -0.08 -0.41 10.87
CA TYR A 81 0.00 0.75 10.01
C TYR A 81 1.43 1.28 10.04
N ILE A 82 2.17 1.03 8.98
CA ILE A 82 3.50 1.60 8.76
C ILE A 82 3.30 2.95 8.07
N THR A 83 3.97 3.98 8.53
CA THR A 83 3.82 5.33 7.97
C THR A 83 4.72 5.53 6.76
N GLY A 84 4.18 6.13 5.70
CA GLY A 84 4.92 6.59 4.52
C GLY A 84 5.12 8.10 4.49
N ASN A 85 5.53 8.64 3.35
CA ASN A 85 5.74 10.09 3.17
C ASN A 85 4.42 10.85 2.94
N HIS A 86 3.43 10.27 2.26
CA HIS A 86 2.13 10.92 2.05
C HIS A 86 1.25 10.93 3.30
N ASP A 87 1.48 10.04 4.23
CA ASP A 87 0.82 10.00 5.53
C ASP A 87 1.80 10.27 6.71
N GLU A 88 2.88 11.01 6.45
CA GLU A 88 3.94 11.34 7.41
C GLU A 88 3.41 11.97 8.72
N MET A 89 2.32 12.69 8.69
CA MET A 89 1.70 13.26 9.89
C MET A 89 1.38 12.20 10.94
N LEU A 90 1.13 10.96 10.53
CA LEU A 90 0.87 9.83 11.44
C LEU A 90 2.13 9.37 12.19
N ARG A 91 3.33 9.78 11.77
CA ARG A 91 4.57 9.47 12.50
C ARG A 91 4.59 10.02 13.93
N LYS A 92 3.82 11.08 14.19
CA LYS A 92 3.64 11.62 15.54
C LYS A 92 2.94 10.64 16.48
N PHE A 93 2.22 9.68 15.92
CA PHE A 93 1.46 8.66 16.65
C PHE A 93 2.12 7.28 16.64
N VAL A 94 3.39 7.19 16.24
CA VAL A 94 4.14 5.93 16.31
C VAL A 94 4.18 5.44 17.76
N GLY A 95 3.87 4.15 17.94
CA GLY A 95 3.68 3.54 19.26
C GLY A 95 2.21 3.51 19.73
N PHE A 96 1.32 4.28 19.08
CA PHE A 96 -0.11 4.25 19.42
C PHE A 96 -0.74 2.90 19.05
N LYS A 97 -1.61 2.44 19.96
CA LYS A 97 -2.36 1.19 19.81
C LYS A 97 -3.85 1.47 20.02
N MET A 98 -4.68 0.97 19.11
CA MET A 98 -6.14 1.01 19.22
C MET A 98 -6.70 -0.38 18.89
N GLY A 99 -7.08 -1.14 19.91
CA GLY A 99 -7.48 -2.54 19.74
C GLY A 99 -6.35 -3.37 19.11
N SER A 100 -6.60 -3.95 17.95
CA SER A 100 -5.63 -4.74 17.19
C SER A 100 -4.81 -3.93 16.18
N LEU A 101 -5.04 -2.62 16.07
CA LEU A 101 -4.25 -1.69 15.25
C LEU A 101 -3.04 -1.17 16.03
N LYS A 102 -1.88 -1.13 15.36
CA LYS A 102 -0.65 -0.48 15.83
C LYS A 102 -0.09 0.42 14.75
N ILE A 103 0.27 1.67 15.11
CA ILE A 103 1.01 2.59 14.23
C ILE A 103 2.50 2.44 14.52
N VAL A 104 3.29 2.16 13.48
CA VAL A 104 4.72 1.86 13.58
C VAL A 104 5.49 2.45 12.40
N ASN A 105 6.82 2.64 12.53
CA ASN A 105 7.69 3.00 11.40
C ASN A 105 8.13 1.76 10.59
N LYS A 106 8.21 0.62 11.27
CA LYS A 106 8.60 -0.67 10.69
C LYS A 106 8.04 -1.79 11.57
N VAL A 107 7.95 -2.98 11.02
CA VAL A 107 7.66 -4.18 11.81
C VAL A 107 8.52 -5.35 11.35
N ILE A 108 8.94 -6.18 12.28
CA ILE A 108 9.61 -7.44 12.01
C ILE A 108 8.68 -8.53 12.53
N LEU A 109 8.35 -9.49 11.69
CA LEU A 109 7.50 -10.63 12.05
C LEU A 109 8.29 -11.92 11.89
N ASP A 110 8.21 -12.77 12.90
CA ASP A 110 8.60 -14.17 12.77
C ASP A 110 7.43 -14.91 12.10
N LEU A 111 7.73 -15.55 10.97
CA LEU A 111 6.77 -16.31 10.18
C LEU A 111 6.63 -17.74 10.71
N GLU A 112 5.57 -18.44 10.31
CA GLU A 112 5.29 -19.82 10.80
C GLU A 112 6.40 -20.82 10.44
N ASP A 113 7.19 -20.56 9.37
CA ASP A 113 8.35 -21.36 8.95
C ASP A 113 9.66 -20.99 9.67
N GLY A 114 9.60 -20.13 10.69
CA GLY A 114 10.74 -19.65 11.46
C GLY A 114 11.55 -18.55 10.79
N LYS A 115 11.16 -18.12 9.58
CA LYS A 115 11.80 -17.03 8.86
C LYS A 115 11.37 -15.66 9.38
N LYS A 116 12.22 -14.66 9.19
CA LYS A 116 11.98 -13.29 9.61
C LYS A 116 11.68 -12.40 8.41
N ALA A 117 10.55 -11.69 8.48
CA ALA A 117 10.15 -10.71 7.48
C ALA A 117 10.21 -9.29 8.09
N TRP A 118 10.96 -8.41 7.42
CA TRP A 118 11.08 -6.99 7.77
C TRP A 118 10.25 -6.14 6.82
N PHE A 119 9.31 -5.38 7.37
CA PHE A 119 8.40 -4.50 6.65
C PHE A 119 8.69 -3.05 6.98
N PHE A 120 8.79 -2.21 5.98
CA PHE A 120 8.90 -0.75 6.07
C PHE A 120 8.45 -0.14 4.75
N HIS A 121 8.10 1.16 4.74
CA HIS A 121 7.58 1.77 3.53
C HIS A 121 8.68 1.94 2.46
N GLY A 122 9.75 2.67 2.78
CA GLY A 122 10.86 2.86 1.84
C GLY A 122 11.30 4.31 1.67
N ASP A 123 10.45 5.27 1.94
CA ASP A 123 10.70 6.72 1.79
C ASP A 123 11.95 7.25 2.49
N VAL A 124 12.44 6.54 3.51
CA VAL A 124 13.68 6.88 4.21
C VAL A 124 14.91 6.84 3.31
N PHE A 125 14.82 6.17 2.17
CA PHE A 125 15.94 6.06 1.23
C PHE A 125 16.00 7.19 0.21
N ASP A 126 14.98 8.04 0.07
CA ASP A 126 14.91 9.09 -0.95
C ASP A 126 16.09 10.06 -0.89
N VAL A 127 16.47 10.47 0.30
CA VAL A 127 17.56 11.41 0.52
C VAL A 127 18.92 10.74 0.56
N THR A 128 18.95 9.55 1.14
CA THR A 128 20.20 8.82 1.38
C THR A 128 20.76 8.21 0.11
N MET A 129 19.92 7.95 -0.91
CA MET A 129 20.38 7.40 -2.20
C MET A 129 21.19 8.39 -3.05
N GLN A 130 21.05 9.67 -2.81
CA GLN A 130 21.97 10.66 -3.41
C GLN A 130 23.41 10.50 -2.89
N HIS A 131 23.62 9.79 -1.78
CA HIS A 131 24.91 9.57 -1.11
C HIS A 131 25.20 8.11 -0.78
N SER A 132 24.87 7.18 -1.67
CA SER A 132 24.83 5.71 -1.47
C SER A 132 26.09 5.06 -0.85
N LYS A 133 27.28 5.64 -0.98
CA LYS A 133 28.51 5.10 -0.37
C LYS A 133 28.55 5.23 1.16
N TRP A 134 27.74 6.10 1.75
CA TRP A 134 27.71 6.33 3.19
C TRP A 134 26.72 5.39 3.91
N LEU A 135 25.65 4.99 3.23
CA LEU A 135 24.62 4.07 3.77
C LEU A 135 25.13 2.65 4.02
N ALA A 136 26.03 2.16 3.18
CA ALA A 136 26.67 0.85 3.40
C ALA A 136 27.44 0.80 4.74
N LYS A 137 27.90 1.97 5.25
CA LYS A 137 28.50 2.10 6.59
C LYS A 137 27.47 2.26 7.72
N LEU A 138 26.22 2.58 7.40
CA LEU A 138 25.14 2.81 8.37
C LEU A 138 24.35 1.56 8.77
N GLY A 139 24.73 0.38 8.29
CA GLY A 139 24.13 -0.87 8.74
C GLY A 139 24.11 -1.09 10.27
N ALA A 140 24.92 -0.28 11.01
CA ALA A 140 24.94 -0.22 12.48
C ALA A 140 24.15 0.94 13.08
N VAL A 141 23.71 1.94 12.28
CA VAL A 141 22.95 3.10 12.77
C VAL A 141 21.48 2.85 12.46
N GLY A 142 20.67 2.74 13.50
CA GLY A 142 19.29 2.27 13.41
C GLY A 142 18.43 3.04 12.39
N TYR A 143 17.48 2.33 11.80
CA TYR A 143 16.46 2.83 10.87
C TYR A 143 15.79 4.15 11.33
N ASP A 144 15.59 4.34 12.62
CA ASP A 144 15.01 5.55 13.20
C ASP A 144 15.86 6.82 12.98
N THR A 145 17.19 6.66 12.90
CA THR A 145 18.11 7.76 12.55
C THR A 145 17.99 8.17 11.09
N LEU A 146 17.76 7.21 10.19
CA LEU A 146 17.49 7.47 8.77
C LEU A 146 16.22 8.30 8.58
N ILE A 147 15.16 8.01 9.35
CA ILE A 147 13.92 8.80 9.33
C ILE A 147 14.18 10.26 9.68
N ILE A 148 15.01 10.53 10.71
CA ILE A 148 15.32 11.88 11.16
C ILE A 148 16.11 12.64 10.07
N ILE A 149 17.09 11.99 9.46
CA ILE A 149 17.92 12.58 8.38
C ILE A 149 17.05 12.90 7.16
N ASN A 150 16.17 12.00 6.76
CA ASN A 150 15.26 12.19 5.61
C ASN A 150 14.31 13.37 5.83
N ARG A 151 13.74 13.51 7.03
CA ARG A 151 12.88 14.66 7.40
C ARG A 151 13.61 16.01 7.26
N PHE A 152 14.85 16.06 7.73
CA PHE A 152 15.64 17.30 7.69
C PHE A 152 16.00 17.69 6.26
N ALA A 153 16.34 16.72 5.43
CA ALA A 153 16.76 16.97 4.04
C ALA A 153 15.56 17.28 3.12
N ASN A 154 14.39 16.67 3.30
CA ASN A 154 13.17 17.05 2.58
C ASN A 154 12.74 18.48 2.91
N PHE A 155 12.87 18.90 4.17
CA PHE A 155 12.62 20.28 4.58
C PHE A 155 13.55 21.30 3.89
N ILE A 156 14.81 20.92 3.62
CA ILE A 156 15.77 21.76 2.89
C ILE A 156 15.49 21.76 1.39
N ALA A 157 15.15 20.60 0.79
CA ALA A 157 14.89 20.45 -0.64
C ALA A 157 13.67 21.27 -1.10
N GLU A 158 12.60 21.32 -0.33
CA GLU A 158 11.42 22.17 -0.60
C GLU A 158 11.75 23.66 -0.70
N LYS A 159 12.76 24.13 0.03
CA LYS A 159 13.16 25.54 0.01
C LYS A 159 14.06 25.96 -1.16
N ILE A 160 14.74 25.00 -1.83
CA ILE A 160 15.82 25.31 -2.78
C ILE A 160 15.43 25.12 -4.26
N PHE A 161 14.46 24.28 -4.63
CA PHE A 161 14.19 23.96 -6.04
C PHE A 161 13.01 24.73 -6.69
N LYS A 162 13.24 26.00 -6.98
CA LYS A 162 12.54 26.71 -8.08
C LYS A 162 13.57 27.16 -9.10
N LYS A 163 13.63 26.48 -10.29
CA LYS A 163 13.90 27.01 -11.65
C LYS A 163 14.53 26.04 -12.65
N GLY A 164 14.03 26.08 -13.92
CA GLY A 164 14.80 25.86 -15.15
C GLY A 164 14.23 24.87 -16.19
N LYS A 165 13.85 25.36 -17.38
CA LYS A 165 13.38 24.62 -18.57
C LYS A 165 14.53 23.91 -19.30
N LEU A 166 14.37 22.61 -19.68
CA LEU A 166 15.27 21.85 -20.53
C LEU A 166 14.50 20.97 -21.54
N SER A 167 15.08 20.68 -22.71
CA SER A 167 14.45 20.06 -23.87
C SER A 167 13.84 18.66 -23.60
N LEU A 168 12.64 18.41 -24.13
CA LEU A 168 11.74 17.32 -23.74
C LEU A 168 12.27 15.90 -23.97
N SER A 169 12.89 15.60 -25.11
CA SER A 169 13.32 14.23 -25.46
C SER A 169 14.54 13.73 -24.69
N LYS A 170 15.55 14.61 -24.51
CA LYS A 170 16.73 14.30 -23.69
C LYS A 170 16.38 14.19 -22.21
N LYS A 171 15.39 14.99 -21.78
CA LYS A 171 14.87 15.00 -20.40
C LYS A 171 14.15 13.69 -20.08
N ILE A 172 13.30 13.19 -20.97
CA ILE A 172 12.57 11.91 -20.80
C ILE A 172 13.55 10.74 -20.71
N LYS A 173 14.53 10.64 -21.64
CA LYS A 173 15.51 9.54 -21.63
C LYS A 173 16.39 9.56 -20.38
N ASN A 174 16.77 10.74 -19.90
CA ASN A 174 17.54 10.88 -18.66
C ASN A 174 16.68 10.58 -17.41
N SER A 175 15.40 10.97 -17.41
CA SER A 175 14.47 10.66 -16.32
C SER A 175 14.25 9.15 -16.18
N VAL A 176 14.05 8.43 -17.29
CA VAL A 176 13.92 6.95 -17.27
C VAL A 176 15.18 6.28 -16.73
N LYS A 177 16.38 6.68 -17.20
CA LYS A 177 17.65 6.16 -16.68
C LYS A 177 17.84 6.44 -15.19
N SER A 178 17.45 7.64 -14.75
CA SER A 178 17.53 8.01 -13.33
C SER A 178 16.56 7.21 -12.49
N ALA A 179 15.33 6.99 -12.96
CA ALA A 179 14.34 6.18 -12.28
C ALA A 179 14.80 4.71 -12.14
N VAL A 180 15.30 4.10 -13.22
CA VAL A 180 15.82 2.72 -13.17
C VAL A 180 17.02 2.63 -12.20
N LYS A 181 17.92 3.60 -12.23
CA LYS A 181 19.05 3.64 -11.30
C LYS A 181 18.58 3.80 -9.85
N PHE A 182 17.57 4.63 -9.64
CA PHE A 182 16.96 4.83 -8.32
C PHE A 182 16.36 3.53 -7.80
N ILE A 183 15.52 2.86 -8.58
CA ILE A 183 14.89 1.59 -8.23
C ILE A 183 15.95 0.54 -7.86
N ASN A 184 16.94 0.33 -8.74
CA ASN A 184 18.00 -0.65 -8.49
C ASN A 184 18.81 -0.35 -7.22
N SER A 185 19.10 0.93 -6.96
CA SER A 185 19.82 1.34 -5.75
C SER A 185 18.96 1.17 -4.50
N PHE A 186 17.67 1.44 -4.60
CA PHE A 186 16.69 1.25 -3.52
C PHE A 186 16.61 -0.22 -3.11
N GLU A 187 16.37 -1.11 -4.07
CA GLU A 187 16.24 -2.54 -3.83
C GLU A 187 17.51 -3.14 -3.24
N GLN A 188 18.67 -2.78 -3.81
CA GLN A 188 19.97 -3.25 -3.32
C GLN A 188 20.23 -2.76 -1.89
N THR A 189 19.93 -1.49 -1.59
CA THR A 189 20.10 -0.93 -0.24
C THR A 189 19.21 -1.62 0.78
N ALA A 190 17.94 -1.85 0.43
CA ALA A 190 17.00 -2.57 1.28
C ALA A 190 17.47 -4.01 1.55
N ALA A 191 17.95 -4.69 0.49
CA ALA A 191 18.47 -6.04 0.59
C ALA A 191 19.74 -6.12 1.44
N ASP A 192 20.69 -5.21 1.25
CA ASP A 192 21.96 -5.19 2.02
C ASP A 192 21.72 -4.99 3.51
N ILE A 193 20.78 -4.11 3.87
CA ILE A 193 20.37 -3.91 5.27
C ILE A 193 19.69 -5.18 5.82
N ALA A 194 18.81 -5.81 5.04
CA ALA A 194 18.11 -7.01 5.47
C ALA A 194 19.08 -8.20 5.66
N ILE A 195 20.01 -8.40 4.75
CA ILE A 195 21.04 -9.44 4.85
C ILE A 195 21.93 -9.22 6.09
N SER A 196 22.37 -7.97 6.31
CA SER A 196 23.19 -7.62 7.48
C SER A 196 22.49 -7.84 8.81
N ASN A 197 21.14 -7.80 8.82
CA ASN A 197 20.32 -8.06 10.01
C ASN A 197 19.77 -9.49 10.06
N HIS A 198 20.19 -10.37 9.16
CA HIS A 198 19.74 -11.77 9.07
C HIS A 198 18.22 -11.91 8.92
N TYR A 199 17.61 -11.06 8.07
CA TYR A 199 16.21 -11.21 7.67
C TYR A 199 16.12 -12.03 6.39
N ASP A 200 15.12 -12.91 6.32
CA ASP A 200 14.87 -13.75 5.13
C ASP A 200 14.06 -13.02 4.06
N TYR A 201 13.22 -12.10 4.50
CA TYR A 201 12.36 -11.29 3.64
C TYR A 201 12.51 -9.80 3.97
N VAL A 202 12.57 -8.98 2.93
CA VAL A 202 12.44 -7.52 3.04
C VAL A 202 11.25 -7.07 2.20
N VAL A 203 10.28 -6.38 2.82
CA VAL A 203 8.99 -6.03 2.21
C VAL A 203 8.84 -4.52 2.21
N CYS A 204 8.78 -3.94 1.02
CA CYS A 204 8.71 -2.50 0.78
C CYS A 204 7.45 -2.08 0.02
N GLY A 205 7.18 -0.79 -0.05
CA GLY A 205 6.29 -0.07 -0.95
C GLY A 205 7.07 1.04 -1.67
N HIS A 206 6.49 2.24 -1.75
CA HIS A 206 7.10 3.53 -2.11
C HIS A 206 7.50 3.71 -3.58
N ILE A 207 8.12 2.71 -4.21
CA ILE A 207 8.56 2.81 -5.61
C ILE A 207 7.48 2.36 -6.61
N HIS A 208 6.29 1.98 -6.13
CA HIS A 208 5.13 1.56 -6.92
C HIS A 208 5.43 0.44 -7.92
N GLN A 209 6.46 -0.36 -7.67
CA GLN A 209 6.91 -1.43 -8.57
C GLN A 209 6.69 -2.79 -7.91
N PRO A 210 5.60 -3.51 -8.25
CA PRO A 210 5.38 -4.83 -7.68
C PRO A 210 6.46 -5.81 -8.14
N GLU A 211 7.23 -6.32 -7.17
CA GLU A 211 8.38 -7.18 -7.45
C GLU A 211 8.52 -8.27 -6.40
N MET A 212 9.01 -9.41 -6.82
CA MET A 212 9.38 -10.51 -5.95
C MET A 212 10.60 -11.22 -6.52
N ARG A 213 11.77 -10.98 -5.94
CA ARG A 213 13.03 -11.57 -6.40
C ARG A 213 14.04 -11.80 -5.29
N GLU A 214 14.88 -12.83 -5.44
CA GLU A 214 16.02 -13.03 -4.56
C GLU A 214 17.15 -12.07 -4.92
N ILE A 215 17.70 -11.38 -3.93
CA ILE A 215 18.88 -10.53 -4.04
C ILE A 215 19.98 -11.12 -3.19
N THR A 216 21.16 -11.23 -3.77
CA THR A 216 22.34 -11.82 -3.14
C THR A 216 23.49 -10.82 -3.12
N ASN A 217 24.27 -10.81 -2.03
CA ASN A 217 25.55 -10.10 -1.94
C ASN A 217 26.61 -11.03 -1.33
N GLU A 218 27.81 -10.51 -1.04
CA GLU A 218 28.91 -11.28 -0.45
C GLU A 218 28.64 -11.84 0.95
N HIS A 219 27.61 -11.32 1.66
CA HIS A 219 27.26 -11.70 3.02
C HIS A 219 26.04 -12.60 3.12
N GLY A 220 25.32 -12.83 2.03
CA GLY A 220 24.14 -13.69 2.04
C GLY A 220 23.11 -13.34 0.97
N LYS A 221 21.88 -13.76 1.23
CA LYS A 221 20.75 -13.55 0.35
C LYS A 221 19.48 -13.20 1.11
N VAL A 222 18.57 -12.51 0.44
CA VAL A 222 17.25 -12.14 0.96
C VAL A 222 16.23 -12.17 -0.18
N MET A 223 14.98 -12.51 0.14
CA MET A 223 13.87 -12.33 -0.79
C MET A 223 13.34 -10.90 -0.66
N TYR A 224 13.56 -10.10 -1.70
CA TYR A 224 13.00 -8.75 -1.82
C TYR A 224 11.57 -8.82 -2.36
N LEU A 225 10.66 -8.10 -1.71
CA LEU A 225 9.24 -8.07 -2.03
C LEU A 225 8.76 -6.61 -2.06
N ASN A 226 8.02 -6.23 -3.09
CA ASN A 226 7.32 -4.94 -3.15
C ASN A 226 5.85 -5.18 -3.49
N SER A 227 4.95 -4.57 -2.72
CA SER A 227 3.50 -4.75 -2.88
C SER A 227 2.90 -4.00 -4.07
N GLY A 228 3.68 -3.11 -4.71
CA GLY A 228 3.18 -2.23 -5.75
C GLY A 228 2.25 -1.16 -5.19
N ASP A 229 1.16 -0.85 -5.88
CA ASP A 229 0.24 0.24 -5.54
C ASP A 229 -1.22 -0.06 -5.94
N TRP A 230 -2.13 0.84 -5.56
CA TRP A 230 -3.54 0.81 -5.97
C TRP A 230 -3.92 2.02 -6.83
N ILE A 231 -2.96 2.55 -7.60
CA ILE A 231 -3.10 3.65 -8.56
C ILE A 231 -2.90 3.16 -9.98
N GLU A 232 -1.80 2.40 -10.26
CA GLU A 232 -1.44 1.94 -11.60
C GLU A 232 -1.42 0.42 -11.70
N ASN A 233 -0.89 -0.27 -10.69
CA ASN A 233 -0.64 -1.71 -10.73
C ASN A 233 -1.75 -2.57 -10.14
N LEU A 234 -2.53 -2.04 -9.19
CA LEU A 234 -3.61 -2.71 -8.47
C LEU A 234 -3.17 -4.06 -7.89
N THR A 235 -2.13 -4.02 -7.08
CA THR A 235 -1.48 -5.22 -6.54
C THR A 235 -1.42 -5.24 -5.03
N ALA A 236 -1.26 -6.44 -4.49
CA ALA A 236 -1.02 -6.69 -3.07
C ALA A 236 -0.05 -7.87 -2.90
N LEU A 237 0.61 -7.99 -1.75
CA LEU A 237 1.32 -9.20 -1.40
C LEU A 237 0.46 -10.05 -0.46
N GLU A 238 0.36 -11.33 -0.78
CA GLU A 238 -0.33 -12.34 0.02
C GLU A 238 0.66 -13.36 0.54
N TYR A 239 0.58 -13.69 1.84
CA TYR A 239 1.33 -14.77 2.44
C TYR A 239 0.39 -15.83 2.96
N LEU A 240 0.58 -17.05 2.51
CA LEU A 240 -0.21 -18.21 2.93
C LEU A 240 0.64 -19.48 2.90
N ASN A 241 0.56 -20.28 3.96
CA ASN A 241 1.25 -21.59 4.05
C ASN A 241 2.75 -21.52 3.70
N GLY A 242 3.47 -20.53 4.17
CA GLY A 242 4.91 -20.38 3.95
C GLY A 242 5.32 -19.78 2.60
N LYS A 243 4.36 -19.31 1.79
CA LYS A 243 4.63 -18.76 0.46
C LYS A 243 4.09 -17.34 0.31
N TRP A 244 4.90 -16.50 -0.33
CA TRP A 244 4.52 -15.18 -0.79
C TRP A 244 4.04 -15.24 -2.23
N GLU A 245 3.01 -14.46 -2.56
CA GLU A 245 2.49 -14.27 -3.91
C GLU A 245 2.12 -12.81 -4.12
N ILE A 246 2.34 -12.30 -5.36
CA ILE A 246 1.79 -11.01 -5.79
C ILE A 246 0.41 -11.24 -6.35
N TYR A 247 -0.60 -10.75 -5.64
CA TYR A 247 -1.95 -10.64 -6.18
C TYR A 247 -2.00 -9.49 -7.19
N ARG A 248 -2.63 -9.74 -8.34
CA ARG A 248 -2.94 -8.72 -9.35
C ARG A 248 -4.44 -8.67 -9.57
N PHE A 249 -5.01 -7.48 -9.51
CA PHE A 249 -6.44 -7.29 -9.71
C PHE A 249 -6.82 -7.55 -11.17
N ASP A 250 -7.88 -8.34 -11.39
CA ASP A 250 -8.40 -8.60 -12.73
C ASP A 250 -9.61 -7.70 -13.02
N GLU A 251 -9.38 -6.65 -13.81
CA GLU A 251 -10.40 -5.67 -14.18
C GLU A 251 -11.55 -6.29 -14.99
N LYS A 252 -11.30 -7.34 -15.78
CA LYS A 252 -12.33 -7.97 -16.60
C LYS A 252 -13.39 -8.67 -15.78
N VAL A 253 -12.94 -9.38 -14.73
CA VAL A 253 -13.83 -10.04 -13.77
C VAL A 253 -14.66 -8.98 -13.04
N PHE A 254 -14.03 -7.90 -12.61
CA PHE A 254 -14.68 -6.83 -11.88
C PHE A 254 -15.72 -6.07 -12.71
N GLN A 255 -15.43 -5.75 -13.98
CA GLN A 255 -16.38 -5.09 -14.86
C GLN A 255 -17.63 -5.93 -15.12
N HIS A 256 -17.46 -7.24 -15.24
CA HIS A 256 -18.59 -8.16 -15.40
C HIS A 256 -19.49 -8.15 -14.12
N GLU A 257 -18.89 -8.14 -12.94
CA GLU A 257 -19.64 -8.06 -11.67
C GLU A 257 -20.33 -6.71 -11.47
N LEU A 258 -19.66 -5.59 -11.85
CA LEU A 258 -20.28 -4.25 -11.80
C LEU A 258 -21.49 -4.13 -12.74
N GLN A 259 -21.44 -4.74 -13.92
CA GLN A 259 -22.58 -4.76 -14.84
C GLN A 259 -23.75 -5.54 -14.23
N HIS A 260 -23.48 -6.68 -13.60
CA HIS A 260 -24.49 -7.44 -12.88
C HIS A 260 -25.08 -6.69 -11.67
N GLU A 261 -24.25 -6.00 -10.87
CA GLU A 261 -24.72 -5.17 -9.76
C GLU A 261 -25.57 -3.97 -10.26
N ALA A 262 -25.17 -3.36 -11.37
CA ALA A 262 -25.94 -2.25 -11.97
C ALA A 262 -27.28 -2.72 -12.55
N GLU A 263 -27.33 -3.92 -13.16
CA GLU A 263 -28.56 -4.53 -13.64
C GLU A 263 -29.49 -4.91 -12.47
N GLU A 264 -28.94 -5.41 -11.34
CA GLU A 264 -29.71 -5.70 -10.14
C GLU A 264 -30.22 -4.40 -9.46
N GLU A 265 -29.43 -3.32 -9.41
CA GLU A 265 -29.87 -2.02 -8.86
C GLU A 265 -30.98 -1.40 -9.73
N LEU A 266 -30.88 -1.47 -11.06
CA LEU A 266 -31.94 -1.03 -11.98
C LEU A 266 -33.21 -1.84 -11.79
N ASN A 267 -33.10 -3.15 -11.64
CA ASN A 267 -34.24 -4.02 -11.43
C ASN A 267 -34.92 -3.75 -10.07
N ASN A 268 -34.15 -3.51 -9.02
CA ASN A 268 -34.68 -3.14 -7.70
C ASN A 268 -35.33 -1.74 -7.69
N THR A 269 -34.78 -0.77 -8.42
CA THR A 269 -35.36 0.57 -8.58
C THR A 269 -36.68 0.49 -9.35
N GLN A 270 -36.72 -0.24 -10.45
CA GLN A 270 -37.95 -0.49 -11.22
C GLN A 270 -39.02 -1.21 -10.39
N LEU A 271 -38.62 -2.22 -9.58
CA LEU A 271 -39.52 -2.92 -8.67
C LEU A 271 -40.10 -1.96 -7.62
N PHE A 272 -39.29 -1.08 -7.04
CA PHE A 272 -39.73 -0.07 -6.09
C PHE A 272 -40.67 0.95 -6.73
N ASP A 273 -40.37 1.43 -7.91
CA ASP A 273 -41.21 2.38 -8.66
C ASP A 273 -42.57 1.75 -9.01
N ASN A 274 -42.58 0.49 -9.42
CA ASN A 274 -43.81 -0.27 -9.66
C ASN A 274 -44.65 -0.43 -8.39
N MET A 275 -44.01 -0.78 -7.25
CA MET A 275 -44.72 -0.87 -5.96
C MET A 275 -45.30 0.48 -5.53
N VAL A 276 -44.58 1.58 -5.74
CA VAL A 276 -45.07 2.93 -5.44
C VAL A 276 -46.24 3.29 -6.35
N ALA A 277 -46.17 2.95 -7.63
CA ALA A 277 -47.27 3.17 -8.59
C ALA A 277 -48.54 2.37 -8.20
N GLU A 278 -48.42 1.10 -7.85
CA GLU A 278 -49.55 0.28 -7.36
C GLU A 278 -50.12 0.86 -6.07
N PHE A 279 -49.29 1.26 -5.12
CA PHE A 279 -49.77 1.86 -3.87
C PHE A 279 -50.53 3.19 -4.10
N ASN A 280 -50.12 4.01 -5.07
CA ASN A 280 -50.83 5.23 -5.42
C ASN A 280 -52.13 4.98 -6.14
N LEU A 281 -52.24 3.90 -6.91
CA LEU A 281 -53.50 3.49 -7.54
C LEU A 281 -54.52 2.99 -6.49
N MET A 282 -54.07 2.21 -5.51
CA MET A 282 -54.96 1.76 -4.40
C MET A 282 -55.46 2.85 -3.47
N LYS A 283 -54.83 4.05 -3.48
CA LYS A 283 -55.29 5.22 -2.71
C LYS A 283 -56.34 6.07 -3.44
N GLN A 284 -56.57 5.79 -4.72
CA GLN A 284 -57.51 6.56 -5.55
C GLN A 284 -58.87 5.84 -5.69
N GLU A 285 -59.00 4.62 -5.20
CA GLU A 285 -60.26 3.88 -4.97
C GLU A 285 -60.75 4.10 -3.51
#